data_e8c6ac5b95834aa38bea9dba8addd6e1
#
_entry.id   e8c6ac5b95834aa38bea9dba8addd6e1
#
_cell.length_a   1.000
_cell.length_b   1.000
_cell.length_c   1.000
_cell.angle_alpha   90.00
_cell.angle_beta   90.00
_cell.angle_gamma   90.00
#
_symmetry.space_group_name_H-M   'P 1'
#
loop_
_entity.id
_entity.type
_entity.pdbx_description
1 polymer ?
#
loop_
_entity_poly.entity_id
_entity_poly.type
_entity_poly.pdbx_seq_one_letter_code
_entity_poly.pdbx_strand_id
1 'polypeptide(L)'
;MTLSAAPRISCEVIETRVDTARIFNIQRYSLNDGYGIRTVVFFKGCPHRCPWCANPESISPKIDTVRRESKCLHCATCQQDAEECPSGAWEHIGRDVTLASLEREVLKDEVFFRASGGGVTLSGGEVLMQAGFATRFLLRLKQWGIRTAIETAGDTSPHRLLPLAQACDEVLFDLKIMDSETARRVLNINQPRVLENFRLLVNEGIHAIPRLPLIPGFTLNEDNVAQILDFLAPLPVNEVHLLPFHQYGEPKYSLLGSEWAMAGIKAPEPEEIAPIRAMVERAGYRVVVGG
;
A
#
# COMPACT_ATOMS: atom_id res chain seq x y z
N MET A 1 -13.66 2.52 62.91
CA MET A 1 -14.01 2.92 61.53
C MET A 1 -12.96 2.39 60.63
N THR A 2 -13.20 1.23 60.05
CA THR A 2 -12.28 0.52 59.15
C THR A 2 -12.64 0.89 57.71
N LEU A 3 -11.74 1.58 57.02
CA LEU A 3 -11.87 1.89 55.58
C LEU A 3 -11.65 0.64 54.75
N SER A 4 -12.70 0.18 54.06
CA SER A 4 -12.70 -0.88 53.12
C SER A 4 -11.89 -0.48 51.88
N ALA A 5 -10.85 -1.26 51.51
CA ALA A 5 -10.10 -1.10 50.30
C ALA A 5 -10.94 -1.56 49.08
N ALA A 6 -11.11 -0.71 48.09
CA ALA A 6 -11.75 -1.03 46.84
C ALA A 6 -10.91 -2.07 46.06
N PRO A 7 -11.53 -3.04 45.35
CA PRO A 7 -10.79 -4.04 44.57
C PRO A 7 -10.13 -3.38 43.38
N ARG A 8 -8.83 -3.62 43.22
CA ARG A 8 -8.07 -3.32 41.97
C ARG A 8 -8.55 -4.26 40.89
N ILE A 9 -9.25 -3.73 39.91
CA ILE A 9 -9.57 -4.43 38.68
C ILE A 9 -8.27 -4.49 37.86
N SER A 10 -7.62 -5.67 37.88
CA SER A 10 -6.55 -5.98 36.95
C SER A 10 -7.19 -6.25 35.58
N CYS A 11 -7.14 -5.28 34.69
CA CYS A 11 -7.53 -5.47 33.30
C CYS A 11 -6.36 -6.13 32.56
N GLU A 12 -6.21 -7.44 32.73
CA GLU A 12 -5.41 -8.27 31.84
C GLU A 12 -6.26 -8.62 30.62
N VAL A 13 -6.37 -7.66 29.68
CA VAL A 13 -6.68 -8.01 28.30
C VAL A 13 -5.41 -8.61 27.70
N ILE A 14 -5.33 -9.93 27.75
CA ILE A 14 -4.34 -10.69 26.94
C ILE A 14 -4.82 -10.57 25.50
N GLU A 15 -4.59 -9.42 24.85
CA GLU A 15 -4.48 -9.37 23.39
C GLU A 15 -3.30 -10.27 23.03
N THR A 16 -3.55 -11.37 22.35
CA THR A 16 -2.53 -12.12 21.62
C THR A 16 -1.91 -11.17 20.60
N ARG A 17 -0.87 -10.43 21.01
CA ARG A 17 -0.14 -9.49 20.17
C ARG A 17 0.49 -10.33 19.06
N VAL A 18 0.06 -10.10 17.85
CA VAL A 18 0.78 -10.60 16.67
C VAL A 18 2.10 -9.82 16.64
N ASP A 19 3.15 -10.41 17.17
CA ASP A 19 4.48 -9.76 17.28
C ASP A 19 5.24 -9.76 15.96
N THR A 20 4.66 -10.36 14.91
CA THR A 20 5.26 -10.46 13.59
C THR A 20 4.30 -9.95 12.52
N ALA A 21 4.87 -9.48 11.41
CA ALA A 21 4.16 -9.22 10.17
C ALA A 21 4.85 -9.94 9.02
N ARG A 22 4.06 -10.24 7.98
CA ARG A 22 4.58 -10.78 6.74
C ARG A 22 4.77 -9.70 5.71
N ILE A 23 6.01 -9.52 5.26
CA ILE A 23 6.39 -8.61 4.21
C ILE A 23 7.00 -9.40 3.05
N PHE A 24 6.98 -8.84 1.83
CA PHE A 24 7.65 -9.49 0.70
C PHE A 24 8.82 -8.67 0.15
N ASN A 25 8.82 -7.36 0.39
CA ASN A 25 9.89 -6.50 -0.09
C ASN A 25 10.14 -5.31 0.83
N ILE A 26 11.34 -4.77 0.77
CA ILE A 26 11.72 -3.45 1.30
C ILE A 26 12.45 -2.74 0.16
N GLN A 27 11.82 -1.72 -0.40
CA GLN A 27 12.40 -0.89 -1.46
C GLN A 27 12.99 0.37 -0.84
N ARG A 28 14.28 0.58 -1.11
CA ARG A 28 15.00 1.78 -0.66
C ARG A 28 15.01 2.84 -1.75
N TYR A 29 15.19 4.06 -1.32
CA TYR A 29 15.41 5.19 -2.24
C TYR A 29 14.22 5.45 -3.18
N SER A 30 12.99 5.24 -2.71
CA SER A 30 11.81 5.63 -3.46
C SER A 30 11.59 7.15 -3.40
N LEU A 31 11.20 7.74 -4.55
CA LEU A 31 10.93 9.17 -4.72
C LEU A 31 9.45 9.46 -5.01
N ASN A 32 8.63 8.41 -5.15
CA ASN A 32 7.25 8.50 -5.61
C ASN A 32 6.21 7.97 -4.61
N ASP A 33 6.64 7.63 -3.39
CA ASP A 33 5.76 7.02 -2.37
C ASP A 33 5.62 7.94 -1.13
N GLY A 34 5.43 9.23 -1.36
CA GLY A 34 5.34 10.29 -0.37
C GLY A 34 6.50 11.29 -0.45
N TYR A 35 6.51 12.29 0.42
CA TYR A 35 7.49 13.36 0.37
C TYR A 35 8.91 12.89 0.74
N GLY A 36 9.91 13.38 -0.02
CA GLY A 36 11.33 13.11 0.21
C GLY A 36 11.76 11.70 -0.22
N ILE A 37 12.95 11.28 0.23
CA ILE A 37 13.46 9.94 -0.04
C ILE A 37 12.80 8.97 0.95
N ARG A 38 12.17 7.90 0.42
CA ARG A 38 11.42 6.94 1.22
C ARG A 38 12.03 5.55 1.19
N THR A 39 11.90 4.83 2.29
CA THR A 39 12.00 3.37 2.30
C THR A 39 10.60 2.81 2.38
N VAL A 40 10.22 2.04 1.37
CA VAL A 40 8.88 1.43 1.28
C VAL A 40 8.94 0.00 1.79
N VAL A 41 8.07 -0.31 2.75
CA VAL A 41 7.89 -1.66 3.28
C VAL A 41 6.63 -2.27 2.69
N PHE A 42 6.77 -3.36 1.94
CA PHE A 42 5.67 -4.01 1.24
C PHE A 42 5.14 -5.22 2.01
N PHE A 43 3.92 -5.07 2.54
CA PHE A 43 3.21 -6.11 3.28
C PHE A 43 2.55 -7.13 2.35
N LYS A 44 2.47 -8.40 2.77
CA LYS A 44 1.71 -9.46 2.08
C LYS A 44 0.27 -9.52 2.60
N GLY A 45 -0.61 -9.87 1.67
CA GLY A 45 -2.05 -9.96 1.85
C GLY A 45 -2.78 -8.79 1.22
N CYS A 46 -3.68 -9.07 0.26
CA CYS A 46 -4.58 -8.08 -0.33
C CYS A 46 -5.93 -8.74 -0.64
N PRO A 47 -7.06 -8.16 -0.20
CA PRO A 47 -8.38 -8.71 -0.49
C PRO A 47 -8.89 -8.32 -1.88
N HIS A 48 -8.18 -7.38 -2.54
CA HIS A 48 -8.58 -6.82 -3.83
C HIS A 48 -8.07 -7.66 -5.01
N ARG A 49 -8.68 -7.44 -6.19
CA ARG A 49 -8.39 -8.19 -7.43
C ARG A 49 -8.15 -7.25 -8.60
N CYS A 50 -7.38 -6.18 -8.39
CA CYS A 50 -7.08 -5.19 -9.42
C CYS A 50 -6.40 -5.85 -10.62
N PRO A 51 -6.99 -5.79 -11.85
CA PRO A 51 -6.39 -6.40 -13.05
C PRO A 51 -4.99 -5.85 -13.36
N TRP A 52 -4.74 -4.61 -12.97
CA TRP A 52 -3.47 -3.90 -13.19
C TRP A 52 -2.50 -3.96 -12.01
N CYS A 53 -2.69 -4.90 -11.06
CA CYS A 53 -1.84 -4.96 -9.88
C CYS A 53 -0.36 -5.07 -10.26
N ALA A 54 0.47 -4.15 -9.77
CA ALA A 54 1.90 -4.17 -9.99
C ALA A 54 2.66 -5.13 -9.06
N ASN A 55 1.98 -5.63 -8.02
CA ASN A 55 2.56 -6.47 -6.97
C ASN A 55 1.73 -7.75 -6.74
N PRO A 56 1.57 -8.63 -7.75
CA PRO A 56 0.77 -9.86 -7.61
C PRO A 56 1.29 -10.77 -6.50
N GLU A 57 2.59 -10.73 -6.22
CA GLU A 57 3.22 -11.45 -5.12
C GLU A 57 2.74 -11.03 -3.74
N SER A 58 2.06 -9.89 -3.65
CA SER A 58 1.49 -9.41 -2.39
C SER A 58 0.08 -9.95 -2.11
N ILE A 59 -0.63 -10.45 -3.12
CA ILE A 59 -2.06 -10.81 -3.00
C ILE A 59 -2.25 -11.94 -1.99
N SER A 60 -1.48 -13.01 -2.12
CA SER A 60 -1.46 -14.11 -1.16
C SER A 60 -0.85 -13.67 0.17
N PRO A 61 -1.50 -13.92 1.33
CA PRO A 61 -0.88 -13.67 2.63
C PRO A 61 0.14 -14.73 3.01
N LYS A 62 0.30 -15.79 2.22
CA LYS A 62 1.25 -16.89 2.46
C LYS A 62 2.61 -16.54 1.87
N ILE A 63 3.64 -17.23 2.34
CA ILE A 63 4.95 -17.23 1.68
C ILE A 63 4.81 -18.11 0.45
N ASP A 64 5.13 -17.55 -0.72
CA ASP A 64 5.14 -18.29 -1.98
C ASP A 64 6.55 -18.79 -2.26
N THR A 65 6.67 -19.99 -2.85
CA THR A 65 7.95 -20.51 -3.33
C THR A 65 7.92 -20.49 -4.85
N VAL A 66 8.87 -19.81 -5.45
CA VAL A 66 8.93 -19.61 -6.91
C VAL A 66 10.29 -20.02 -7.45
N ARG A 67 10.34 -20.31 -8.76
CA ARG A 67 11.58 -20.62 -9.48
C ARG A 67 11.90 -19.55 -10.51
N ARG A 68 13.08 -18.93 -10.39
CA ARG A 68 13.62 -18.05 -11.43
C ARG A 68 14.31 -18.88 -12.48
N GLU A 69 13.68 -19.02 -13.63
CA GLU A 69 14.19 -19.84 -14.73
C GLU A 69 15.60 -19.40 -15.19
N SER A 70 15.85 -18.09 -15.19
CA SER A 70 17.16 -17.53 -15.56
C SER A 70 18.33 -17.93 -14.65
N LYS A 71 18.04 -18.41 -13.44
CA LYS A 71 19.04 -18.89 -12.47
C LYS A 71 19.09 -20.41 -12.40
N CYS A 72 18.13 -21.12 -13.03
CA CYS A 72 17.98 -22.55 -12.89
C CYS A 72 19.08 -23.32 -13.62
N LEU A 73 19.76 -24.23 -12.90
CA LEU A 73 20.79 -25.12 -13.47
C LEU A 73 20.22 -26.42 -14.03
N HIS A 74 18.90 -26.62 -13.98
CA HIS A 74 18.20 -27.84 -14.39
C HIS A 74 18.82 -29.11 -13.80
N CYS A 75 19.11 -29.13 -12.52
CA CYS A 75 19.73 -30.25 -11.80
C CYS A 75 18.90 -31.53 -11.96
N ALA A 76 19.57 -32.67 -12.16
CA ALA A 76 18.94 -33.99 -12.34
C ALA A 76 18.11 -34.40 -11.09
N THR A 77 18.50 -33.95 -9.89
CA THR A 77 17.81 -34.19 -8.61
C THR A 77 17.39 -32.87 -7.99
N CYS A 78 16.36 -32.25 -8.54
CA CYS A 78 15.85 -30.97 -8.04
C CYS A 78 14.87 -31.22 -6.88
N GLN A 79 15.19 -30.69 -5.70
CA GLN A 79 14.31 -30.78 -4.50
C GLN A 79 13.18 -29.76 -4.53
N GLN A 80 13.20 -28.78 -5.45
CA GLN A 80 12.22 -27.68 -5.55
C GLN A 80 12.13 -26.87 -4.25
N ASP A 81 13.23 -26.77 -3.53
CA ASP A 81 13.35 -26.08 -2.26
C ASP A 81 14.30 -24.89 -2.36
N ALA A 82 13.93 -23.77 -1.72
CA ALA A 82 14.71 -22.54 -1.78
C ALA A 82 16.01 -22.62 -0.95
N GLU A 83 16.02 -23.40 0.15
CA GLU A 83 17.19 -23.55 1.02
C GLU A 83 18.20 -24.53 0.43
N GLU A 84 17.72 -25.53 -0.32
CA GLU A 84 18.56 -26.57 -0.94
C GLU A 84 18.97 -26.25 -2.37
N CYS A 85 18.48 -25.17 -2.97
CA CYS A 85 18.79 -24.82 -4.36
C CYS A 85 20.19 -24.20 -4.49
N PRO A 86 21.17 -24.90 -5.15
CA PRO A 86 22.56 -24.43 -5.18
C PRO A 86 22.77 -23.16 -6.01
N SER A 87 21.86 -22.86 -6.93
CA SER A 87 21.91 -21.64 -7.75
C SER A 87 21.07 -20.49 -7.20
N GLY A 88 20.27 -20.73 -6.15
CA GLY A 88 19.28 -19.77 -5.69
C GLY A 88 18.17 -19.48 -6.71
N ALA A 89 17.90 -20.45 -7.62
CA ALA A 89 16.80 -20.34 -8.57
C ALA A 89 15.44 -20.47 -7.86
N TRP A 90 15.34 -21.35 -6.87
CA TRP A 90 14.19 -21.40 -5.98
C TRP A 90 14.35 -20.35 -4.90
N GLU A 91 13.32 -19.55 -4.68
CA GLU A 91 13.31 -18.50 -3.68
C GLU A 91 11.93 -18.38 -3.01
N HIS A 92 11.93 -17.92 -1.77
CA HIS A 92 10.71 -17.56 -1.05
C HIS A 92 10.35 -16.10 -1.28
N ILE A 93 9.09 -15.86 -1.67
CA ILE A 93 8.51 -14.51 -1.72
C ILE A 93 7.68 -14.31 -0.46
N GLY A 94 8.22 -13.53 0.43
CA GLY A 94 7.66 -13.24 1.75
C GLY A 94 8.52 -13.78 2.86
N ARG A 95 8.49 -13.06 3.98
CA ARG A 95 9.13 -13.43 5.24
C ARG A 95 8.42 -12.80 6.42
N ASP A 96 8.48 -13.45 7.55
CA ASP A 96 7.96 -12.88 8.79
C ASP A 96 9.03 -11.99 9.45
N VAL A 97 8.62 -10.81 9.90
CA VAL A 97 9.48 -9.84 10.56
C VAL A 97 8.90 -9.42 11.90
N THR A 98 9.76 -9.20 12.87
CA THR A 98 9.38 -8.60 14.16
C THR A 98 9.49 -7.07 14.08
N LEU A 99 8.82 -6.34 14.98
CA LEU A 99 8.95 -4.89 15.08
C LEU A 99 10.41 -4.45 15.20
N ALA A 100 11.19 -5.11 16.07
CA ALA A 100 12.59 -4.76 16.29
C ALA A 100 13.49 -5.05 15.08
N SER A 101 13.23 -6.15 14.34
CA SER A 101 14.02 -6.47 13.15
C SER A 101 13.72 -5.50 12.01
N LEU A 102 12.45 -5.14 11.82
CA LEU A 102 12.05 -4.21 10.77
C LEU A 102 12.53 -2.78 11.06
N GLU A 103 12.44 -2.34 12.33
CA GLU A 103 12.96 -1.06 12.77
C GLU A 103 14.46 -0.92 12.47
N ARG A 104 15.27 -1.90 12.88
CA ARG A 104 16.71 -1.91 12.57
C ARG A 104 17.01 -1.88 11.07
N GLU A 105 16.14 -2.50 10.28
CA GLU A 105 16.34 -2.54 8.82
C GLU A 105 16.08 -1.18 8.18
N VAL A 106 15.00 -0.48 8.56
CA VAL A 106 14.66 0.83 7.97
C VAL A 106 15.54 1.96 8.53
N LEU A 107 16.03 1.85 9.78
CA LEU A 107 16.93 2.85 10.37
C LEU A 107 18.29 2.92 9.67
N LYS A 108 18.67 1.93 8.88
CA LYS A 108 19.87 2.02 8.02
C LYS A 108 19.81 3.18 7.03
N ASP A 109 18.61 3.65 6.71
CA ASP A 109 18.37 4.72 5.73
C ASP A 109 18.11 6.09 6.40
N GLU A 110 18.25 6.20 7.72
CA GLU A 110 17.94 7.41 8.49
C GLU A 110 18.64 8.66 7.94
N VAL A 111 19.87 8.52 7.47
CA VAL A 111 20.63 9.63 6.89
C VAL A 111 19.91 10.26 5.68
N PHE A 112 19.28 9.44 4.85
CA PHE A 112 18.52 9.91 3.70
C PHE A 112 17.20 10.56 4.11
N PHE A 113 16.54 10.02 5.14
CA PHE A 113 15.32 10.59 5.68
C PHE A 113 15.57 11.99 6.23
N ARG A 114 16.62 12.17 7.03
CA ARG A 114 16.98 13.47 7.60
C ARG A 114 17.39 14.48 6.54
N ALA A 115 18.13 14.04 5.51
CA ALA A 115 18.62 14.93 4.46
C ALA A 115 17.49 15.42 3.52
N SER A 116 16.46 14.61 3.29
CA SER A 116 15.41 14.91 2.32
C SER A 116 14.06 15.32 2.94
N GLY A 117 13.92 15.19 4.26
CA GLY A 117 12.61 15.27 4.92
C GLY A 117 11.69 14.07 4.64
N GLY A 118 12.25 12.99 4.09
CA GLY A 118 11.55 11.74 3.77
C GLY A 118 11.33 10.84 4.99
N GLY A 119 11.21 9.53 4.75
CA GLY A 119 10.96 8.57 5.82
C GLY A 119 10.52 7.19 5.35
N VAL A 120 9.57 6.60 6.03
CA VAL A 120 9.09 5.23 5.73
C VAL A 120 7.65 5.27 5.22
N THR A 121 7.39 4.52 4.16
CA THR A 121 6.04 4.29 3.64
C THR A 121 5.68 2.81 3.78
N LEU A 122 4.51 2.53 4.32
CA LEU A 122 3.96 1.18 4.40
C LEU A 122 2.99 0.97 3.25
N SER A 123 3.28 0.00 2.41
CA SER A 123 2.56 -0.34 1.19
C SER A 123 2.45 -1.87 1.03
N GLY A 124 2.36 -2.37 -0.19
CA GLY A 124 2.43 -3.79 -0.52
C GLY A 124 1.19 -4.31 -1.19
N GLY A 125 0.48 -5.25 -0.53
CA GLY A 125 -0.87 -5.62 -0.88
C GLY A 125 -1.86 -4.59 -0.35
N GLU A 126 -2.41 -4.85 0.83
CA GLU A 126 -3.21 -3.87 1.58
C GLU A 126 -2.69 -3.83 3.02
N VAL A 127 -2.10 -2.72 3.41
CA VAL A 127 -1.50 -2.56 4.75
C VAL A 127 -2.51 -2.79 5.89
N LEU A 128 -3.79 -2.50 5.64
CA LEU A 128 -4.89 -2.70 6.58
C LEU A 128 -5.15 -4.19 6.91
N MET A 129 -4.64 -5.12 6.10
CA MET A 129 -4.68 -6.56 6.44
C MET A 129 -3.84 -6.87 7.68
N GLN A 130 -2.81 -6.07 7.95
CA GLN A 130 -1.91 -6.21 9.09
C GLN A 130 -1.86 -4.93 9.95
N ALA A 131 -3.00 -4.20 10.04
CA ALA A 131 -3.12 -2.88 10.65
C ALA A 131 -2.55 -2.79 12.07
N GLY A 132 -2.78 -3.81 12.92
CA GLY A 132 -2.28 -3.81 14.30
C GLY A 132 -0.76 -3.78 14.41
N PHE A 133 -0.05 -4.54 13.58
CA PHE A 133 1.42 -4.48 13.52
C PHE A 133 1.88 -3.15 12.90
N ALA A 134 1.27 -2.74 11.78
CA ALA A 134 1.60 -1.50 11.08
C ALA A 134 1.48 -0.29 12.01
N THR A 135 0.37 -0.17 12.78
CA THR A 135 0.18 0.92 13.75
C THR A 135 1.30 0.97 14.78
N ARG A 136 1.64 -0.18 15.40
CA ARG A 136 2.72 -0.22 16.39
C ARG A 136 4.08 0.14 15.78
N PHE A 137 4.32 -0.29 14.55
CA PHE A 137 5.55 0.02 13.84
C PHE A 137 5.68 1.53 13.55
N LEU A 138 4.61 2.16 13.04
CA LEU A 138 4.58 3.61 12.80
C LEU A 138 4.81 4.41 14.09
N LEU A 139 4.16 4.02 15.19
CA LEU A 139 4.36 4.67 16.48
C LEU A 139 5.82 4.58 16.98
N ARG A 140 6.51 3.47 16.71
CA ARG A 140 7.95 3.34 17.00
C ARG A 140 8.79 4.26 16.14
N LEU A 141 8.53 4.35 14.83
CA LEU A 141 9.24 5.25 13.93
C LEU A 141 9.03 6.72 14.32
N LYS A 142 7.84 7.08 14.78
CA LYS A 142 7.56 8.42 15.31
C LYS A 142 8.42 8.78 16.51
N GLN A 143 8.77 7.82 17.38
CA GLN A 143 9.70 8.05 18.50
C GLN A 143 11.11 8.41 18.03
N TRP A 144 11.51 7.95 16.84
CA TRP A 144 12.77 8.32 16.19
C TRP A 144 12.69 9.64 15.40
N GLY A 145 11.53 10.28 15.36
CA GLY A 145 11.30 11.48 14.56
C GLY A 145 11.31 11.22 13.05
N ILE A 146 11.05 9.97 12.62
CA ILE A 146 10.98 9.59 11.21
C ILE A 146 9.57 9.83 10.71
N ARG A 147 9.44 10.55 9.60
CA ARG A 147 8.15 10.76 8.94
C ARG A 147 7.65 9.45 8.33
N THR A 148 6.33 9.30 8.36
CA THR A 148 5.68 8.05 7.98
C THR A 148 4.51 8.30 7.05
N ALA A 149 4.32 7.38 6.10
CA ALA A 149 3.15 7.35 5.23
C ALA A 149 2.60 5.93 5.12
N ILE A 150 1.34 5.82 4.75
CA ILE A 150 0.73 4.55 4.34
C ILE A 150 0.08 4.71 2.97
N GLU A 151 0.06 3.61 2.21
CA GLU A 151 -0.70 3.47 0.98
C GLU A 151 -1.85 2.49 1.20
N THR A 152 -3.05 2.90 0.83
CA THR A 152 -4.24 2.05 1.05
C THR A 152 -5.37 2.37 0.08
N ALA A 153 -6.17 1.36 -0.25
CA ALA A 153 -7.46 1.53 -0.90
C ALA A 153 -8.58 1.88 0.09
N GLY A 154 -8.31 1.84 1.40
CA GLY A 154 -9.24 2.24 2.44
C GLY A 154 -10.48 1.37 2.61
N ASP A 155 -10.56 0.21 1.96
CA ASP A 155 -11.73 -0.67 1.99
C ASP A 155 -11.72 -1.58 3.22
N THR A 156 -11.92 -1.00 4.38
CA THR A 156 -11.99 -1.69 5.68
C THR A 156 -12.96 -0.99 6.64
N SER A 157 -13.15 -1.56 7.81
CA SER A 157 -13.93 -0.90 8.87
C SER A 157 -13.16 0.29 9.47
N PRO A 158 -13.87 1.38 9.87
CA PRO A 158 -13.24 2.57 10.45
C PRO A 158 -12.33 2.29 11.64
N HIS A 159 -12.70 1.34 12.50
CA HIS A 159 -11.90 1.00 13.67
C HIS A 159 -10.54 0.32 13.36
N ARG A 160 -10.33 -0.16 12.15
CA ARG A 160 -9.01 -0.62 11.67
C ARG A 160 -8.24 0.50 10.98
N LEU A 161 -8.95 1.34 10.20
CA LEU A 161 -8.34 2.41 9.43
C LEU A 161 -7.85 3.55 10.34
N LEU A 162 -8.73 4.06 11.22
CA LEU A 162 -8.48 5.30 11.95
C LEU A 162 -7.25 5.22 12.85
N PRO A 163 -7.03 4.17 13.68
CA PRO A 163 -5.82 4.09 14.51
C PRO A 163 -4.52 4.05 13.68
N LEU A 164 -4.55 3.38 12.52
CA LEU A 164 -3.39 3.32 11.63
C LEU A 164 -3.11 4.70 11.00
N ALA A 165 -4.15 5.37 10.50
CA ALA A 165 -4.05 6.69 9.89
C ALA A 165 -3.59 7.77 10.89
N GLN A 166 -4.05 7.70 12.15
CA GLN A 166 -3.60 8.60 13.23
C GLN A 166 -2.14 8.37 13.64
N ALA A 167 -1.61 7.18 13.38
CA ALA A 167 -0.22 6.84 13.69
C ALA A 167 0.78 7.32 12.64
N CYS A 168 0.33 7.67 11.41
CA CYS A 168 1.20 8.17 10.35
C CYS A 168 1.03 9.69 10.13
N ASP A 169 1.96 10.27 9.37
CA ASP A 169 1.94 11.69 9.03
C ASP A 169 1.14 11.94 7.74
N GLU A 170 1.01 10.92 6.88
CA GLU A 170 0.41 11.05 5.55
C GLU A 170 -0.27 9.74 5.14
N VAL A 171 -1.45 9.84 4.56
CA VAL A 171 -2.19 8.72 3.98
C VAL A 171 -2.31 8.92 2.48
N LEU A 172 -1.63 8.09 1.69
CA LEU A 172 -1.76 8.01 0.25
C LEU A 172 -2.95 7.09 -0.07
N PHE A 173 -4.09 7.70 -0.43
CA PHE A 173 -5.37 7.01 -0.48
C PHE A 173 -5.86 6.82 -1.91
N ASP A 174 -6.02 5.58 -2.34
CA ASP A 174 -6.36 5.25 -3.72
C ASP A 174 -7.87 5.35 -3.99
N LEU A 175 -8.27 6.28 -4.84
CA LEU A 175 -9.60 6.36 -5.43
C LEU A 175 -9.56 5.75 -6.84
N LYS A 176 -10.18 4.59 -7.00
CA LYS A 176 -10.02 3.79 -8.23
C LYS A 176 -11.26 3.95 -9.14
N ILE A 177 -12.21 3.03 -9.08
CA ILE A 177 -13.44 3.03 -9.86
C ILE A 177 -14.57 3.60 -9.01
N MET A 178 -15.26 4.63 -9.50
CA MET A 178 -16.34 5.31 -8.75
C MET A 178 -17.65 4.56 -8.84
N ASP A 179 -17.95 3.92 -9.96
CA ASP A 179 -19.14 3.08 -10.09
C ASP A 179 -19.06 1.86 -9.15
N SER A 180 -19.99 1.78 -8.21
CA SER A 180 -19.97 0.81 -7.11
C SER A 180 -20.12 -0.64 -7.59
N GLU A 181 -20.91 -0.87 -8.65
CA GLU A 181 -21.12 -2.23 -9.19
C GLU A 181 -19.83 -2.70 -9.89
N THR A 182 -19.27 -1.86 -10.73
CA THR A 182 -18.01 -2.13 -11.44
C THR A 182 -16.85 -2.28 -10.45
N ALA A 183 -16.72 -1.41 -9.44
CA ALA A 183 -15.70 -1.53 -8.40
C ALA A 183 -15.79 -2.88 -7.66
N ARG A 184 -16.99 -3.30 -7.32
CA ARG A 184 -17.21 -4.59 -6.67
C ARG A 184 -16.86 -5.76 -7.59
N ARG A 185 -17.32 -5.72 -8.83
CA ARG A 185 -17.15 -6.80 -9.81
C ARG A 185 -15.69 -6.94 -10.24
N VAL A 186 -15.02 -5.83 -10.55
CA VAL A 186 -13.65 -5.82 -11.11
C VAL A 186 -12.59 -5.88 -10.03
N LEU A 187 -12.77 -5.13 -8.93
CA LEU A 187 -11.73 -4.94 -7.92
C LEU A 187 -11.98 -5.72 -6.62
N ASN A 188 -13.20 -6.21 -6.41
CA ASN A 188 -13.67 -6.70 -5.12
C ASN A 188 -13.60 -5.60 -4.03
N ILE A 189 -13.96 -4.36 -4.37
CA ILE A 189 -13.95 -3.19 -3.49
C ILE A 189 -15.39 -2.75 -3.20
N ASN A 190 -15.66 -2.41 -1.94
CA ASN A 190 -16.88 -1.74 -1.50
C ASN A 190 -16.68 -0.22 -1.62
N GLN A 191 -16.97 0.34 -2.80
CA GLN A 191 -16.73 1.75 -3.10
C GLN A 191 -17.42 2.73 -2.14
N PRO A 192 -18.71 2.56 -1.74
CA PRO A 192 -19.32 3.44 -0.74
C PRO A 192 -18.50 3.52 0.56
N ARG A 193 -18.02 2.38 1.06
CA ARG A 193 -17.19 2.33 2.27
C ARG A 193 -15.85 3.04 2.09
N VAL A 194 -15.22 2.91 0.93
CA VAL A 194 -13.99 3.64 0.58
C VAL A 194 -14.22 5.16 0.66
N LEU A 195 -15.29 5.65 0.06
CA LEU A 195 -15.64 7.07 0.08
C LEU A 195 -15.97 7.59 1.49
N GLU A 196 -16.73 6.82 2.27
CA GLU A 196 -17.01 7.14 3.68
C GLU A 196 -15.73 7.21 4.50
N ASN A 197 -14.83 6.26 4.33
CA ASN A 197 -13.54 6.22 5.01
C ASN A 197 -12.64 7.40 4.62
N PHE A 198 -12.60 7.79 3.36
CA PHE A 198 -11.85 8.97 2.94
C PHE A 198 -12.40 10.25 3.60
N ARG A 199 -13.73 10.44 3.58
CA ARG A 199 -14.38 11.57 4.29
C ARG A 199 -14.07 11.55 5.79
N LEU A 200 -14.11 10.38 6.42
CA LEU A 200 -13.77 10.24 7.83
C LEU A 200 -12.35 10.74 8.11
N LEU A 201 -11.35 10.28 7.34
CA LEU A 201 -9.97 10.70 7.54
C LEU A 201 -9.80 12.22 7.43
N VAL A 202 -10.37 12.81 6.38
CA VAL A 202 -10.27 14.25 6.14
C VAL A 202 -10.98 15.06 7.23
N ASN A 203 -12.16 14.61 7.70
CA ASN A 203 -12.91 15.27 8.76
C ASN A 203 -12.22 15.16 10.13
N GLU A 204 -11.46 14.09 10.36
CA GLU A 204 -10.59 13.93 11.55
C GLU A 204 -9.28 14.73 11.46
N GLY A 205 -9.11 15.52 10.40
CA GLY A 205 -7.90 16.34 10.17
C GLY A 205 -6.66 15.55 9.78
N ILE A 206 -6.83 14.30 9.33
CA ILE A 206 -5.73 13.47 8.85
C ILE A 206 -5.34 13.92 7.44
N HIS A 207 -4.05 14.07 7.21
CA HIS A 207 -3.51 14.43 5.90
C HIS A 207 -3.63 13.24 4.93
N ALA A 208 -4.77 13.17 4.23
CA ALA A 208 -5.07 12.15 3.24
C ALA A 208 -4.97 12.74 1.83
N ILE A 209 -4.10 12.18 1.00
CA ILE A 209 -3.89 12.57 -0.39
C ILE A 209 -4.59 11.56 -1.30
N PRO A 210 -5.60 11.96 -2.07
CA PRO A 210 -6.24 11.08 -3.03
C PRO A 210 -5.30 10.78 -4.19
N ARG A 211 -5.17 9.49 -4.52
CA ARG A 211 -4.40 9.01 -5.67
C ARG A 211 -5.33 8.36 -6.68
N LEU A 212 -5.19 8.75 -7.92
CA LEU A 212 -6.00 8.30 -9.04
C LEU A 212 -5.14 7.43 -9.95
N PRO A 213 -5.25 6.11 -9.89
CA PRO A 213 -4.64 5.24 -10.90
C PRO A 213 -5.28 5.52 -12.26
N LEU A 214 -4.48 5.83 -13.26
CA LEU A 214 -4.92 6.09 -14.64
C LEU A 214 -4.64 4.85 -15.49
N ILE A 215 -5.61 3.96 -15.56
CA ILE A 215 -5.50 2.63 -16.17
C ILE A 215 -6.29 2.57 -17.46
N PRO A 216 -5.66 2.32 -18.61
CA PRO A 216 -6.36 2.14 -19.89
C PRO A 216 -7.45 1.09 -19.82
N GLY A 217 -8.64 1.42 -20.30
CA GLY A 217 -9.81 0.53 -20.29
C GLY A 217 -10.54 0.44 -18.95
N PHE A 218 -10.06 1.10 -17.87
CA PHE A 218 -10.69 1.08 -16.55
C PHE A 218 -10.91 2.48 -15.98
N THR A 219 -9.86 3.17 -15.58
CA THR A 219 -9.94 4.43 -14.82
C THR A 219 -9.39 5.64 -15.57
N LEU A 220 -8.66 5.43 -16.67
CA LEU A 220 -8.22 6.48 -17.57
C LEU A 220 -9.39 6.90 -18.46
N ASN A 221 -10.39 7.56 -17.88
CA ASN A 221 -11.53 8.14 -18.57
C ASN A 221 -12.06 9.35 -17.80
N GLU A 222 -12.61 10.32 -18.54
CA GLU A 222 -13.08 11.60 -17.98
C GLU A 222 -14.25 11.43 -17.03
N ASP A 223 -15.16 10.50 -17.29
CA ASP A 223 -16.35 10.28 -16.45
C ASP A 223 -15.99 9.80 -15.05
N ASN A 224 -15.05 8.85 -14.94
CA ASN A 224 -14.58 8.38 -13.64
C ASN A 224 -13.86 9.49 -12.86
N VAL A 225 -13.04 10.29 -13.56
CA VAL A 225 -12.32 11.40 -12.93
C VAL A 225 -13.29 12.50 -12.53
N ALA A 226 -14.31 12.84 -13.35
CA ALA A 226 -15.35 13.80 -13.00
C ALA A 226 -16.05 13.41 -11.70
N GLN A 227 -16.47 12.14 -11.57
CA GLN A 227 -17.11 11.65 -10.36
C GLN A 227 -16.18 11.73 -9.12
N ILE A 228 -14.87 11.49 -9.30
CA ILE A 228 -13.90 11.69 -8.21
C ILE A 228 -13.82 13.16 -7.82
N LEU A 229 -13.75 14.09 -8.80
CA LEU A 229 -13.67 15.52 -8.52
C LEU A 229 -14.94 16.04 -7.84
N ASP A 230 -16.12 15.61 -8.27
CA ASP A 230 -17.39 15.92 -7.61
C ASP A 230 -17.43 15.42 -6.16
N PHE A 231 -16.86 14.23 -5.90
CA PHE A 231 -16.72 13.70 -4.56
C PHE A 231 -15.75 14.51 -3.69
N LEU A 232 -14.64 14.98 -4.26
CA LEU A 232 -13.61 15.75 -3.55
C LEU A 232 -14.00 17.22 -3.32
N ALA A 233 -14.84 17.79 -4.19
CA ALA A 233 -15.16 19.23 -4.19
C ALA A 233 -15.60 19.80 -2.83
N PRO A 234 -16.43 19.12 -1.99
CA PRO A 234 -16.81 19.61 -0.67
C PRO A 234 -15.77 19.38 0.42
N LEU A 235 -14.64 18.73 0.13
CA LEU A 235 -13.65 18.31 1.11
C LEU A 235 -12.42 19.23 1.09
N PRO A 236 -11.76 19.50 2.24
CA PRO A 236 -10.57 20.33 2.31
C PRO A 236 -9.31 19.62 1.79
N VAL A 237 -9.36 19.21 0.53
CA VAL A 237 -8.26 18.56 -0.20
C VAL A 237 -7.69 19.55 -1.18
N ASN A 238 -6.37 19.69 -1.26
CA ASN A 238 -5.69 20.66 -2.13
C ASN A 238 -4.80 20.00 -3.19
N GLU A 239 -4.57 18.72 -3.08
CA GLU A 239 -3.63 17.97 -3.90
C GLU A 239 -4.21 16.64 -4.34
N VAL A 240 -3.90 16.25 -5.57
CA VAL A 240 -4.31 14.98 -6.19
C VAL A 240 -3.11 14.38 -6.90
N HIS A 241 -2.83 13.10 -6.66
CA HIS A 241 -1.80 12.36 -7.38
C HIS A 241 -2.42 11.54 -8.52
N LEU A 242 -1.86 11.66 -9.69
CA LEU A 242 -2.21 10.86 -10.86
C LEU A 242 -1.16 9.78 -11.05
N LEU A 243 -1.58 8.51 -11.04
CA LEU A 243 -0.69 7.36 -11.14
C LEU A 243 -0.86 6.69 -12.51
N PRO A 244 -0.07 7.07 -13.53
CA PRO A 244 -0.15 6.43 -14.83
C PRO A 244 0.15 4.94 -14.76
N PHE A 245 -0.59 4.15 -15.52
CA PHE A 245 -0.35 2.71 -15.64
C PHE A 245 1.05 2.44 -16.18
N HIS A 246 1.66 1.38 -15.67
CA HIS A 246 2.95 0.86 -16.12
C HIS A 246 2.96 -0.67 -16.13
N GLN A 247 3.86 -1.27 -16.90
CA GLN A 247 3.93 -2.71 -17.13
C GLN A 247 4.88 -3.45 -16.15
N TYR A 248 5.29 -2.85 -15.03
CA TYR A 248 6.25 -3.45 -14.08
C TYR A 248 5.74 -4.73 -13.41
N GLY A 249 4.43 -4.99 -13.44
CA GLY A 249 3.83 -6.21 -12.91
C GLY A 249 4.07 -7.45 -13.77
N GLU A 250 4.18 -7.31 -15.09
CA GLU A 250 4.18 -8.42 -16.04
C GLU A 250 5.21 -9.54 -15.74
N PRO A 251 6.49 -9.25 -15.48
CA PRO A 251 7.48 -10.28 -15.15
C PRO A 251 7.16 -11.02 -13.84
N LYS A 252 6.47 -10.36 -12.92
CA LYS A 252 6.09 -10.93 -11.63
C LYS A 252 4.95 -11.93 -11.77
N TYR A 253 3.98 -11.66 -12.65
CA TYR A 253 2.92 -12.62 -12.97
C TYR A 253 3.51 -13.89 -13.59
N SER A 254 4.40 -13.74 -14.56
CA SER A 254 5.11 -14.87 -15.18
C SER A 254 5.88 -15.70 -14.14
N LEU A 255 6.56 -15.04 -13.19
CA LEU A 255 7.28 -15.70 -12.10
C LEU A 255 6.35 -16.52 -11.20
N LEU A 256 5.12 -16.03 -10.97
CA LEU A 256 4.10 -16.72 -10.17
C LEU A 256 3.31 -17.77 -10.96
N GLY A 257 3.61 -17.97 -12.25
CA GLY A 257 2.87 -18.88 -13.12
C GLY A 257 1.44 -18.45 -13.39
N SER A 258 1.17 -17.14 -13.34
CA SER A 258 -0.16 -16.54 -13.51
C SER A 258 -0.20 -15.69 -14.78
N GLU A 259 -1.38 -15.60 -15.37
CA GLU A 259 -1.63 -14.69 -16.50
C GLU A 259 -1.90 -13.27 -15.98
N TRP A 260 -1.32 -12.28 -16.67
CA TRP A 260 -1.60 -10.88 -16.35
C TRP A 260 -2.74 -10.34 -17.23
N ALA A 261 -3.79 -9.86 -16.60
CA ALA A 261 -4.96 -9.34 -17.31
C ALA A 261 -4.65 -8.09 -18.18
N MET A 262 -3.52 -7.41 -17.92
CA MET A 262 -3.07 -6.23 -18.67
C MET A 262 -1.96 -6.56 -19.70
N ALA A 263 -1.73 -7.85 -20.00
CA ALA A 263 -0.73 -8.24 -20.99
C ALA A 263 -0.98 -7.54 -22.34
N GLY A 264 0.07 -6.95 -22.90
CA GLY A 264 -0.01 -6.21 -24.16
C GLY A 264 -0.63 -4.81 -24.09
N ILE A 265 -1.20 -4.40 -22.96
CA ILE A 265 -1.68 -3.03 -22.78
C ILE A 265 -0.49 -2.11 -22.54
N LYS A 266 -0.34 -1.08 -23.37
CA LYS A 266 0.74 -0.11 -23.24
C LYS A 266 0.48 0.88 -22.10
N ALA A 267 1.57 1.40 -21.54
CA ALA A 267 1.48 2.57 -20.66
C ALA A 267 0.91 3.74 -21.45
N PRO A 268 0.06 4.59 -20.84
CA PRO A 268 -0.47 5.76 -21.52
C PRO A 268 0.65 6.76 -21.81
N GLU A 269 0.59 7.38 -22.98
CA GLU A 269 1.50 8.44 -23.37
C GLU A 269 1.13 9.76 -22.64
N PRO A 270 2.07 10.71 -22.50
CA PRO A 270 1.83 11.98 -21.84
C PRO A 270 0.62 12.74 -22.42
N GLU A 271 0.35 12.62 -23.71
CA GLU A 271 -0.77 13.24 -24.42
C GLU A 271 -2.12 12.66 -24.00
N GLU A 272 -2.17 11.40 -23.59
CA GLU A 272 -3.39 10.74 -23.08
C GLU A 272 -3.67 11.14 -21.62
N ILE A 273 -2.63 11.49 -20.86
CA ILE A 273 -2.74 11.94 -19.46
C ILE A 273 -3.05 13.44 -19.38
N ALA A 274 -2.58 14.24 -20.35
CA ALA A 274 -2.70 15.70 -20.33
C ALA A 274 -4.14 16.21 -20.17
N PRO A 275 -5.17 15.67 -20.84
CA PRO A 275 -6.56 16.08 -20.63
C PRO A 275 -7.04 15.86 -19.19
N ILE A 276 -6.72 14.70 -18.60
CA ILE A 276 -7.07 14.37 -17.22
C ILE A 276 -6.38 15.31 -16.24
N ARG A 277 -5.08 15.54 -16.43
CA ARG A 277 -4.32 16.48 -15.62
C ARG A 277 -4.94 17.88 -15.68
N ALA A 278 -5.22 18.39 -16.88
CA ALA A 278 -5.84 19.69 -17.06
C ALA A 278 -7.23 19.77 -16.42
N MET A 279 -8.00 18.68 -16.41
CA MET A 279 -9.30 18.60 -15.75
C MET A 279 -9.16 18.76 -14.23
N VAL A 280 -8.22 18.06 -13.60
CA VAL A 280 -7.94 18.13 -12.17
C VAL A 280 -7.41 19.51 -11.76
N GLU A 281 -6.50 20.09 -12.56
CA GLU A 281 -5.96 21.44 -12.34
C GLU A 281 -7.05 22.53 -12.46
N ARG A 282 -7.98 22.42 -13.44
CA ARG A 282 -9.13 23.33 -13.57
C ARG A 282 -10.10 23.24 -12.40
N ALA A 283 -10.20 22.10 -11.74
CA ALA A 283 -10.99 21.93 -10.53
C ALA A 283 -10.31 22.55 -9.28
N GLY A 284 -9.10 23.11 -9.42
CA GLY A 284 -8.39 23.85 -8.37
C GLY A 284 -7.40 23.02 -7.55
N TYR A 285 -7.10 21.78 -7.93
CA TYR A 285 -6.15 20.94 -7.22
C TYR A 285 -4.73 21.09 -7.75
N ARG A 286 -3.75 21.00 -6.84
CA ARG A 286 -2.35 20.76 -7.20
C ARG A 286 -2.22 19.32 -7.69
N VAL A 287 -1.61 19.14 -8.85
CA VAL A 287 -1.45 17.81 -9.46
C VAL A 287 -0.01 17.36 -9.37
N VAL A 288 0.19 16.14 -8.87
CA VAL A 288 1.45 15.40 -8.94
C VAL A 288 1.23 14.20 -9.85
N VAL A 289 2.10 14.01 -10.85
CA VAL A 289 2.05 12.86 -11.76
C VAL A 289 3.15 11.89 -11.40
N GLY A 290 2.79 10.62 -11.14
CA GLY A 290 3.72 9.59 -10.73
C GLY A 290 4.11 9.70 -9.26
N GLY A 291 3.18 10.08 -8.38
CA GLY A 291 3.36 10.26 -6.94
C GLY A 291 3.47 9.00 -6.14
#